data_119227e17e588c86e0d064c7dabfa368
#
_entry.id   119227e17e588c86e0d064c7dabfa368
#
_cell.length_a   1.000
_cell.length_b   1.000
_cell.length_c   1.000
_cell.angle_alpha   90.00
_cell.angle_beta   90.00
_cell.angle_gamma   90.00
#
_symmetry.space_group_name_H-M   'P 1'
#
loop_
_entity.id
_entity.type
_entity.pdbx_description
1 polymer ?
#
loop_
_entity_poly.entity_id
_entity_poly.type
_entity_poly.pdbx_seq_one_letter_code
_entity_poly.pdbx_strand_id
1 'polypeptide(L)'
;RPRRVLIVGSGFVGSEIASVCRDLDLPVTVAERGKAPLVGALGGVIGDIAAKMQLEAGVDLRTGVAVEGLEGDAEGHVRAARLSDGTVLDVDVVVASLGSIRNVEWLEGAQLASGFWGVACDAGCRAFDINGVVTDNIFVAGDVARAPHVLYEYEFRSQEHWDNAVFGAEVAANNMISLEMGRRPHLPLPSFWSGQFGVNIKSVGVCSFGDEIV
;
A
#
# COMPACT_ATOMS: atom_id res chain seq x y z
N ARG A 1 8.84 -25.73 -10.41
CA ARG A 1 9.10 -25.01 -9.16
C ARG A 1 10.23 -24.03 -9.41
N PRO A 2 10.09 -22.72 -9.12
CA PRO A 2 11.16 -21.76 -9.26
C PRO A 2 12.31 -22.09 -8.32
N ARG A 3 13.52 -21.75 -8.73
CA ARG A 3 14.74 -21.97 -7.92
C ARG A 3 15.17 -20.70 -7.21
N ARG A 4 14.80 -19.53 -7.75
CA ARG A 4 15.21 -18.21 -7.24
C ARG A 4 14.12 -17.20 -7.50
N VAL A 5 13.60 -16.60 -6.43
CA VAL A 5 12.55 -15.59 -6.48
C VAL A 5 13.14 -14.23 -6.10
N LEU A 6 12.92 -13.23 -6.92
CA LEU A 6 13.18 -11.84 -6.58
C LEU A 6 11.87 -11.13 -6.27
N ILE A 7 11.80 -10.48 -5.12
CA ILE A 7 10.70 -9.59 -4.75
C ILE A 7 11.22 -8.16 -4.80
N VAL A 8 10.52 -7.29 -5.51
CA VAL A 8 10.85 -5.88 -5.64
C VAL A 8 9.89 -5.07 -4.76
N GLY A 9 10.42 -4.51 -3.69
CA GLY A 9 9.68 -3.81 -2.65
C GLY A 9 9.35 -4.70 -1.44
N SER A 10 9.60 -4.18 -0.25
CA SER A 10 9.38 -4.84 1.04
C SER A 10 8.30 -4.16 1.89
N GLY A 11 7.25 -3.65 1.23
CA GLY A 11 5.99 -3.29 1.89
C GLY A 11 5.26 -4.53 2.43
N PHE A 12 4.03 -4.39 2.88
CA PHE A 12 3.25 -5.51 3.44
C PHE A 12 3.18 -6.72 2.51
N VAL A 13 2.73 -6.49 1.27
CA VAL A 13 2.56 -7.57 0.27
C VAL A 13 3.89 -8.24 -0.06
N GLY A 14 4.95 -7.46 -0.29
CA GLY A 14 6.28 -8.03 -0.60
C GLY A 14 6.83 -8.86 0.55
N SER A 15 6.67 -8.42 1.79
CA SER A 15 7.10 -9.13 2.99
C SER A 15 6.28 -10.42 3.23
N GLU A 16 4.97 -10.38 2.99
CA GLU A 16 4.11 -11.58 3.08
C GLU A 16 4.48 -12.61 2.02
N ILE A 17 4.73 -12.19 0.78
CA ILE A 17 5.17 -13.10 -0.28
C ILE A 17 6.54 -13.68 0.04
N ALA A 18 7.48 -12.88 0.60
CA ALA A 18 8.77 -13.39 1.06
C ALA A 18 8.62 -14.46 2.14
N SER A 19 7.69 -14.25 3.10
CA SER A 19 7.34 -15.25 4.11
C SER A 19 6.85 -16.54 3.48
N VAL A 20 5.88 -16.47 2.57
CA VAL A 20 5.36 -17.65 1.86
C VAL A 20 6.45 -18.35 1.04
N CYS A 21 7.35 -17.61 0.41
CA CYS A 21 8.49 -18.21 -0.30
C CYS A 21 9.37 -19.03 0.67
N ARG A 22 9.63 -18.52 1.86
CA ARG A 22 10.43 -19.26 2.88
C ARG A 22 9.68 -20.47 3.41
N ASP A 23 8.37 -20.37 3.65
CA ASP A 23 7.55 -21.51 4.07
C ASP A 23 7.54 -22.64 3.01
N LEU A 24 7.73 -22.27 1.74
CA LEU A 24 7.86 -23.21 0.63
C LEU A 24 9.32 -23.65 0.35
N ASP A 25 10.26 -23.32 1.20
CA ASP A 25 11.71 -23.58 1.01
C ASP A 25 12.24 -23.04 -0.34
N LEU A 26 11.75 -21.89 -0.79
CA LEU A 26 12.25 -21.22 -1.97
C LEU A 26 13.33 -20.19 -1.58
N PRO A 27 14.49 -20.19 -2.25
CA PRO A 27 15.44 -19.08 -2.14
C PRO A 27 14.79 -17.80 -2.62
N VAL A 28 14.79 -16.77 -1.76
CA VAL A 28 14.17 -15.47 -2.05
C VAL A 28 15.14 -14.35 -1.72
N THR A 29 15.26 -13.43 -2.69
CA THR A 29 15.91 -12.14 -2.52
C THR A 29 14.83 -11.07 -2.50
N VAL A 30 14.90 -10.13 -1.56
CA VAL A 30 14.05 -8.95 -1.49
C VAL A 30 14.91 -7.72 -1.77
N ALA A 31 14.60 -6.97 -2.82
CA ALA A 31 15.24 -5.69 -3.15
C ALA A 31 14.32 -4.55 -2.69
N GLU A 32 14.82 -3.74 -1.76
CA GLU A 32 14.10 -2.61 -1.18
C GLU A 32 14.90 -1.32 -1.38
N ARG A 33 14.26 -0.32 -1.98
CA ARG A 33 14.88 1.00 -2.21
C ARG A 33 15.03 1.78 -0.90
N GLY A 34 14.15 1.57 0.05
CA GLY A 34 14.20 2.18 1.38
C GLY A 34 15.29 1.57 2.26
N LYS A 35 15.43 2.14 3.45
CA LYS A 35 16.45 1.70 4.44
C LYS A 35 16.07 0.38 5.13
N ALA A 36 14.77 0.09 5.23
CA ALA A 36 14.26 -1.11 5.88
C ALA A 36 12.88 -1.48 5.32
N PRO A 37 12.42 -2.74 5.48
CA PRO A 37 11.05 -3.14 5.19
C PRO A 37 10.04 -2.31 5.99
N LEU A 38 8.85 -2.08 5.44
CA LEU A 38 7.72 -1.43 6.11
C LEU A 38 7.99 0.00 6.62
N VAL A 39 9.16 0.58 6.38
CA VAL A 39 9.57 1.87 6.95
C VAL A 39 8.62 3.01 6.57
N GLY A 40 8.07 2.98 5.37
CA GLY A 40 7.12 4.01 4.91
C GLY A 40 5.76 3.95 5.62
N ALA A 41 5.38 2.79 6.13
CA ALA A 41 4.08 2.57 6.79
C ALA A 41 4.19 2.61 8.33
N LEU A 42 5.25 2.04 8.88
CA LEU A 42 5.39 1.78 10.33
C LEU A 42 6.57 2.49 11.00
N GLY A 43 7.36 3.23 10.23
CA GLY A 43 8.55 3.91 10.76
C GLY A 43 9.77 3.00 10.94
N GLY A 44 10.89 3.62 11.35
CA GLY A 44 12.20 2.96 11.35
C GLY A 44 12.34 1.83 12.37
N VAL A 45 11.81 2.01 13.59
CA VAL A 45 11.94 0.98 14.66
C VAL A 45 11.28 -0.33 14.26
N ILE A 46 10.06 -0.28 13.74
CA ILE A 46 9.36 -1.48 13.25
C ILE A 46 10.03 -2.00 11.96
N GLY A 47 10.53 -1.10 11.11
CA GLY A 47 11.30 -1.47 9.94
C GLY A 47 12.53 -2.31 10.27
N ASP A 48 13.30 -1.93 11.29
CA ASP A 48 14.48 -2.66 11.74
C ASP A 48 14.12 -4.06 12.31
N ILE A 49 13.01 -4.13 13.06
CA ILE A 49 12.48 -5.41 13.55
C ILE A 49 12.08 -6.31 12.38
N ALA A 50 11.37 -5.77 11.39
CA ALA A 50 10.94 -6.52 10.21
C ALA A 50 12.14 -6.98 9.37
N ALA A 51 13.19 -6.15 9.25
CA ALA A 51 14.43 -6.54 8.57
C ALA A 51 15.10 -7.73 9.28
N LYS A 52 15.20 -7.66 10.61
CA LYS A 52 15.75 -8.75 11.42
C LYS A 52 14.96 -10.05 11.24
N MET A 53 13.63 -9.99 11.28
CA MET A 53 12.75 -11.15 11.05
C MET A 53 12.99 -11.79 9.68
N GLN A 54 13.09 -10.99 8.62
CA GLN A 54 13.36 -11.48 7.27
C GLN A 54 14.72 -12.16 7.17
N LEU A 55 15.78 -11.55 7.72
CA LEU A 55 17.13 -12.11 7.72
C LEU A 55 17.21 -13.42 8.51
N GLU A 56 16.59 -13.48 9.70
CA GLU A 56 16.53 -14.70 10.52
C GLU A 56 15.76 -15.84 9.85
N ALA A 57 14.75 -15.52 9.03
CA ALA A 57 14.03 -16.47 8.20
C ALA A 57 14.81 -16.91 6.95
N GLY A 58 16.01 -16.37 6.71
CA GLY A 58 16.87 -16.73 5.58
C GLY A 58 16.50 -16.03 4.26
N VAL A 59 15.89 -14.86 4.32
CA VAL A 59 15.70 -13.98 3.15
C VAL A 59 17.02 -13.26 2.85
N ASP A 60 17.44 -13.22 1.58
CA ASP A 60 18.49 -12.31 1.10
C ASP A 60 17.88 -10.91 0.96
N LEU A 61 17.86 -10.17 2.07
CA LEU A 61 17.31 -8.81 2.13
C LEU A 61 18.35 -7.79 1.72
N ARG A 62 18.07 -7.04 0.67
CA ARG A 62 18.93 -5.98 0.13
C ARG A 62 18.19 -4.65 0.21
N THR A 63 18.62 -3.80 1.12
CA THR A 63 18.06 -2.46 1.34
C THR A 63 18.93 -1.39 0.69
N GLY A 64 18.34 -0.22 0.37
CA GLY A 64 19.03 0.87 -0.32
C GLY A 64 19.30 0.57 -1.80
N VAL A 65 18.68 -0.44 -2.39
CA VAL A 65 18.88 -0.83 -3.78
C VAL A 65 17.58 -0.83 -4.58
N ALA A 66 17.67 -0.45 -5.84
CA ALA A 66 16.57 -0.52 -6.80
C ALA A 66 16.85 -1.60 -7.86
N VAL A 67 15.80 -2.16 -8.44
CA VAL A 67 15.93 -2.98 -9.65
C VAL A 67 15.91 -2.05 -10.86
N GLU A 68 16.99 -2.04 -11.64
CA GLU A 68 17.15 -1.17 -12.81
C GLU A 68 16.73 -1.82 -14.11
N GLY A 69 16.78 -3.15 -14.16
CA GLY A 69 16.42 -3.88 -15.36
C GLY A 69 16.24 -5.37 -15.13
N LEU A 70 15.46 -5.97 -16.01
CA LEU A 70 15.27 -7.41 -16.09
C LEU A 70 15.78 -7.89 -17.45
N GLU A 71 16.42 -9.06 -17.44
CA GLU A 71 16.89 -9.72 -18.65
C GLU A 71 16.09 -10.99 -18.86
N GLY A 72 15.64 -11.20 -20.10
CA GLY A 72 14.92 -12.40 -20.52
C GLY A 72 15.81 -13.36 -21.33
N ASP A 73 15.35 -14.59 -21.49
CA ASP A 73 15.86 -15.54 -22.47
C ASP A 73 15.19 -15.35 -23.85
N ALA A 74 15.54 -16.19 -24.81
CA ALA A 74 14.99 -16.13 -26.16
C ALA A 74 13.49 -16.47 -26.22
N GLU A 75 12.99 -17.16 -25.21
CA GLU A 75 11.59 -17.55 -25.03
C GLU A 75 10.76 -16.50 -24.27
N GLY A 76 11.40 -15.43 -23.78
CA GLY A 76 10.76 -14.33 -23.04
C GLY A 76 10.59 -14.59 -21.55
N HIS A 77 11.22 -15.62 -20.98
CA HIS A 77 11.23 -15.83 -19.54
C HIS A 77 12.33 -14.99 -18.88
N VAL A 78 12.03 -14.46 -17.70
CA VAL A 78 13.04 -13.74 -16.92
C VAL A 78 14.14 -14.70 -16.47
N ARG A 79 15.41 -14.27 -16.61
CA ARG A 79 16.58 -15.01 -16.18
C ARG A 79 17.52 -14.26 -15.25
N ALA A 80 17.53 -12.94 -15.33
CA ALA A 80 18.38 -12.12 -14.49
C ALA A 80 17.73 -10.76 -14.17
N ALA A 81 18.14 -10.18 -13.05
CA ALA A 81 17.78 -8.83 -12.64
C ALA A 81 19.06 -8.05 -12.28
N ARG A 82 19.16 -6.80 -12.76
CA ARG A 82 20.24 -5.89 -12.43
C ARG A 82 19.78 -4.91 -11.37
N LEU A 83 20.56 -4.80 -10.29
CA LEU A 83 20.34 -3.86 -9.20
C LEU A 83 21.17 -2.59 -9.38
N SER A 84 20.76 -1.51 -8.71
CA SER A 84 21.42 -0.19 -8.76
C SER A 84 22.83 -0.16 -8.15
N ASP A 85 23.20 -1.17 -7.37
CA ASP A 85 24.55 -1.34 -6.83
C ASP A 85 25.50 -2.08 -7.79
N GLY A 86 25.02 -2.38 -9.01
CA GLY A 86 25.76 -3.13 -10.03
C GLY A 86 25.66 -4.66 -9.91
N THR A 87 24.99 -5.16 -8.88
CA THR A 87 24.79 -6.61 -8.73
C THR A 87 23.85 -7.15 -9.81
N VAL A 88 24.18 -8.29 -10.38
CA VAL A 88 23.30 -9.05 -11.26
C VAL A 88 22.88 -10.32 -10.53
N LEU A 89 21.57 -10.51 -10.40
CA LEU A 89 20.97 -11.68 -9.75
C LEU A 89 20.37 -12.59 -10.82
N ASP A 90 20.74 -13.85 -10.79
CA ASP A 90 19.98 -14.85 -11.54
C ASP A 90 18.61 -15.09 -10.89
N VAL A 91 17.54 -15.04 -11.63
CA VAL A 91 16.16 -15.18 -11.14
C VAL A 91 15.31 -15.98 -12.10
N ASP A 92 14.36 -16.74 -11.56
CA ASP A 92 13.37 -17.49 -12.36
C ASP A 92 11.96 -16.84 -12.28
N VAL A 93 11.74 -16.08 -11.18
CA VAL A 93 10.47 -15.36 -10.96
C VAL A 93 10.78 -14.00 -10.34
N VAL A 94 10.12 -12.97 -10.82
CA VAL A 94 10.15 -11.63 -10.24
C VAL A 94 8.74 -11.23 -9.83
N VAL A 95 8.60 -10.79 -8.58
CA VAL A 95 7.35 -10.27 -8.04
C VAL A 95 7.51 -8.77 -7.79
N ALA A 96 6.76 -7.95 -8.51
CA ALA A 96 6.73 -6.50 -8.30
C ALA A 96 5.68 -6.16 -7.23
N SER A 97 6.15 -5.67 -6.06
CA SER A 97 5.32 -5.22 -4.94
C SER A 97 5.62 -3.75 -4.64
N LEU A 98 5.31 -2.88 -5.61
CA LEU A 98 5.72 -1.47 -5.64
C LEU A 98 4.62 -0.50 -5.18
N GLY A 99 3.56 -1.02 -4.57
CA GLY A 99 2.38 -0.25 -4.19
C GLY A 99 1.37 -0.16 -5.34
N SER A 100 0.42 0.75 -5.21
CA SER A 100 -0.68 0.96 -6.16
C SER A 100 -0.73 2.40 -6.67
N ILE A 101 -1.25 2.56 -7.86
CA ILE A 101 -1.64 3.87 -8.43
C ILE A 101 -3.15 3.88 -8.55
N ARG A 102 -3.79 4.97 -8.10
CA ARG A 102 -5.24 5.12 -8.20
C ARG A 102 -5.62 5.27 -9.66
N ASN A 103 -6.49 4.39 -10.11
CA ASN A 103 -7.00 4.41 -11.47
C ASN A 103 -8.16 5.42 -11.57
N VAL A 104 -7.84 6.68 -11.78
CA VAL A 104 -8.78 7.82 -11.83
C VAL A 104 -8.75 8.55 -13.18
N GLU A 105 -7.97 8.10 -14.15
CA GLU A 105 -7.77 8.76 -15.45
C GLU A 105 -9.10 8.86 -16.22
N TRP A 106 -9.99 7.89 -16.05
CA TRP A 106 -11.32 7.87 -16.66
C TRP A 106 -12.25 8.99 -16.16
N LEU A 107 -11.89 9.65 -15.06
CA LEU A 107 -12.60 10.83 -14.52
C LEU A 107 -12.10 12.14 -15.12
N GLU A 108 -11.15 12.11 -16.04
CA GLU A 108 -10.67 13.31 -16.72
C GLU A 108 -11.84 13.98 -17.46
N GLY A 109 -12.03 15.28 -17.19
CA GLY A 109 -13.17 16.06 -17.72
C GLY A 109 -14.49 15.90 -16.95
N ALA A 110 -14.58 15.04 -15.94
CA ALA A 110 -15.82 14.85 -15.14
C ALA A 110 -16.11 16.01 -14.18
N GLN A 111 -15.28 17.05 -14.15
CA GLN A 111 -15.40 18.22 -13.25
C GLN A 111 -15.35 17.84 -11.77
N LEU A 112 -14.67 16.73 -11.43
CA LEU A 112 -14.42 16.29 -10.05
C LEU A 112 -13.01 16.64 -9.59
N ALA A 113 -12.84 16.89 -8.29
CA ALA A 113 -11.54 17.08 -7.65
C ALA A 113 -10.78 15.74 -7.57
N SER A 114 -10.36 15.25 -8.71
CA SER A 114 -9.65 13.96 -8.88
C SER A 114 -8.24 14.16 -9.42
N GLY A 115 -7.34 13.26 -9.10
CA GLY A 115 -5.96 13.29 -9.57
C GLY A 115 -5.15 12.11 -9.01
N PHE A 116 -3.84 12.19 -9.14
CA PHE A 116 -2.90 11.13 -8.74
C PHE A 116 -3.17 10.54 -7.34
N TRP A 117 -3.63 11.36 -6.41
CA TRP A 117 -3.91 10.95 -5.02
C TRP A 117 -5.33 10.40 -4.79
N GLY A 118 -6.14 10.28 -5.83
CA GLY A 118 -7.52 9.83 -5.75
C GLY A 118 -8.52 10.97 -5.93
N VAL A 119 -9.75 10.75 -5.50
CA VAL A 119 -10.87 11.68 -5.58
C VAL A 119 -11.13 12.30 -4.21
N ALA A 120 -11.10 13.63 -4.12
CA ALA A 120 -11.42 14.31 -2.88
C ALA A 120 -12.91 14.17 -2.56
N CYS A 121 -13.23 13.83 -1.32
CA CYS A 121 -14.61 13.73 -0.83
C CYS A 121 -14.71 14.25 0.60
N ASP A 122 -15.95 14.55 1.03
CA ASP A 122 -16.24 14.88 2.41
C ASP A 122 -16.28 13.62 3.30
N ALA A 123 -16.45 13.80 4.60
CA ALA A 123 -16.59 12.68 5.54
C ALA A 123 -17.84 11.82 5.26
N GLY A 124 -18.82 12.33 4.52
CA GLY A 124 -19.99 11.57 4.07
C GLY A 124 -19.77 10.78 2.79
N CYS A 125 -18.52 10.69 2.31
CA CYS A 125 -18.14 10.04 1.06
C CYS A 125 -18.63 10.76 -0.21
N ARG A 126 -19.11 12.01 -0.13
CA ARG A 126 -19.56 12.78 -1.30
C ARG A 126 -18.36 13.44 -1.97
N ALA A 127 -18.22 13.24 -3.27
CA ALA A 127 -17.12 13.84 -4.04
C ALA A 127 -17.20 15.38 -4.05
N PHE A 128 -16.05 16.04 -4.08
CA PHE A 128 -15.95 17.46 -4.41
C PHE A 128 -15.84 17.66 -5.93
N ASP A 129 -16.44 18.73 -6.42
CA ASP A 129 -16.17 19.24 -7.75
C ASP A 129 -14.81 19.99 -7.81
N ILE A 130 -14.39 20.41 -8.99
CA ILE A 130 -13.15 21.18 -9.19
C ILE A 130 -13.11 22.54 -8.49
N ASN A 131 -14.26 23.07 -8.05
CA ASN A 131 -14.38 24.33 -7.32
C ASN A 131 -14.40 24.11 -5.80
N GLY A 132 -14.29 22.86 -5.34
CA GLY A 132 -14.35 22.49 -3.94
C GLY A 132 -15.77 22.43 -3.37
N VAL A 133 -16.79 22.35 -4.22
CA VAL A 133 -18.19 22.20 -3.80
C VAL A 133 -18.54 20.71 -3.73
N VAL A 134 -19.19 20.31 -2.64
CA VAL A 134 -19.65 18.94 -2.44
C VAL A 134 -20.77 18.61 -3.42
N THR A 135 -20.64 17.50 -4.14
CA THR A 135 -21.71 16.98 -4.99
C THR A 135 -22.73 16.22 -4.16
N ASP A 136 -23.98 16.20 -4.58
CA ASP A 136 -25.05 15.47 -3.87
C ASP A 136 -25.33 14.07 -4.43
N ASN A 137 -24.79 13.74 -5.59
CA ASN A 137 -25.12 12.55 -6.36
C ASN A 137 -23.92 11.68 -6.75
N ILE A 138 -22.70 12.08 -6.33
CA ILE A 138 -21.48 11.31 -6.61
C ILE A 138 -20.80 10.96 -5.28
N PHE A 139 -20.59 9.67 -5.07
CA PHE A 139 -19.99 9.13 -3.85
C PHE A 139 -18.73 8.37 -4.18
N VAL A 140 -17.77 8.40 -3.25
CA VAL A 140 -16.44 7.79 -3.42
C VAL A 140 -16.10 6.98 -2.17
N ALA A 141 -15.65 5.75 -2.34
CA ALA A 141 -15.24 4.89 -1.23
C ALA A 141 -14.01 4.03 -1.59
N GLY A 142 -13.35 3.47 -0.59
CA GLY A 142 -12.16 2.64 -0.74
C GLY A 142 -10.90 3.46 -1.03
N ASP A 143 -9.88 2.80 -1.63
CA ASP A 143 -8.54 3.35 -1.82
C ASP A 143 -8.50 4.60 -2.70
N VAL A 144 -9.50 4.77 -3.56
CA VAL A 144 -9.63 5.95 -4.44
C VAL A 144 -10.16 7.17 -3.70
N ALA A 145 -10.84 6.98 -2.56
CA ALA A 145 -11.41 8.06 -1.77
C ALA A 145 -10.33 8.77 -0.93
N ARG A 146 -10.34 10.09 -0.96
CA ARG A 146 -9.46 10.94 -0.17
C ARG A 146 -10.30 11.94 0.63
N ALA A 147 -10.47 11.63 1.90
CA ALA A 147 -11.31 12.39 2.82
C ALA A 147 -10.50 13.08 3.93
N PRO A 148 -10.97 14.25 4.44
CA PRO A 148 -10.38 14.87 5.61
C PRO A 148 -10.74 14.07 6.88
N HIS A 149 -9.79 13.93 7.80
CA HIS A 149 -10.02 13.22 9.04
C HIS A 149 -9.69 14.09 10.27
N VAL A 150 -10.63 14.17 11.21
CA VAL A 150 -10.53 15.04 12.39
C VAL A 150 -9.30 14.77 13.27
N LEU A 151 -8.85 13.50 13.37
CA LEU A 151 -7.68 13.11 14.15
C LEU A 151 -6.35 13.45 13.48
N TYR A 152 -6.37 13.83 12.22
CA TYR A 152 -5.18 14.12 11.42
C TYR A 152 -5.26 15.54 10.85
N GLU A 153 -5.65 16.49 11.69
CA GLU A 153 -5.68 17.92 11.37
C GLU A 153 -6.46 18.27 10.09
N TYR A 154 -7.49 17.48 9.78
CA TYR A 154 -8.29 17.59 8.56
C TYR A 154 -7.49 17.42 7.25
N GLU A 155 -6.30 16.83 7.32
CA GLU A 155 -5.60 16.45 6.09
C GLU A 155 -6.43 15.47 5.25
N PHE A 156 -6.43 15.72 3.94
CA PHE A 156 -7.04 14.81 2.97
C PHE A 156 -6.16 13.58 2.77
N ARG A 157 -6.61 12.44 3.26
CA ARG A 157 -5.86 11.18 3.22
C ARG A 157 -6.64 10.08 2.52
N SER A 158 -5.95 9.30 1.72
CA SER A 158 -6.43 7.99 1.27
C SER A 158 -5.97 6.94 2.28
N GLN A 159 -6.88 6.08 2.71
CA GLN A 159 -6.59 4.98 3.61
C GLN A 159 -6.71 3.67 2.83
N GLU A 160 -5.57 3.13 2.42
CA GLU A 160 -5.48 1.91 1.61
C GLU A 160 -5.58 0.66 2.51
N HIS A 161 -6.72 0.49 3.17
CA HIS A 161 -6.99 -0.59 4.09
C HIS A 161 -8.32 -1.26 3.77
N TRP A 162 -8.37 -2.57 3.95
CA TRP A 162 -9.56 -3.37 3.68
C TRP A 162 -10.79 -2.87 4.45
N ASP A 163 -10.63 -2.59 5.75
CA ASP A 163 -11.71 -2.07 6.59
C ASP A 163 -12.25 -0.73 6.06
N ASN A 164 -11.37 0.17 5.62
CA ASN A 164 -11.77 1.44 5.04
C ASN A 164 -12.61 1.26 3.78
N ALA A 165 -12.24 0.30 2.92
CA ALA A 165 -12.99 0.02 1.70
C ALA A 165 -14.39 -0.53 2.01
N VAL A 166 -14.51 -1.48 2.95
CA VAL A 166 -15.78 -2.10 3.32
C VAL A 166 -16.70 -1.12 4.03
N PHE A 167 -16.24 -0.51 5.12
CA PHE A 167 -17.07 0.40 5.91
C PHE A 167 -17.34 1.72 5.19
N GLY A 168 -16.38 2.21 4.40
CA GLY A 168 -16.59 3.37 3.54
C GLY A 168 -17.67 3.13 2.49
N ALA A 169 -17.70 1.94 1.88
CA ALA A 169 -18.75 1.56 0.94
C ALA A 169 -20.13 1.48 1.60
N GLU A 170 -20.22 0.95 2.83
CA GLU A 170 -21.48 0.92 3.58
C GLU A 170 -21.99 2.34 3.89
N VAL A 171 -21.10 3.26 4.29
CA VAL A 171 -21.47 4.65 4.57
C VAL A 171 -21.89 5.35 3.28
N ALA A 172 -21.12 5.19 2.21
CA ALA A 172 -21.47 5.75 0.90
C ALA A 172 -22.85 5.28 0.43
N ALA A 173 -23.11 3.97 0.47
CA ALA A 173 -24.39 3.38 0.09
C ALA A 173 -25.56 3.91 0.94
N ASN A 174 -25.37 3.97 2.28
CA ASN A 174 -26.38 4.56 3.16
C ASN A 174 -26.66 6.01 2.80
N ASN A 175 -25.62 6.80 2.55
CA ASN A 175 -25.74 8.24 2.29
C ASN A 175 -26.33 8.54 0.90
N MET A 176 -26.16 7.62 -0.07
CA MET A 176 -26.78 7.71 -1.40
C MET A 176 -28.30 7.64 -1.34
N ILE A 177 -28.86 6.84 -0.45
CA ILE A 177 -30.31 6.58 -0.34
C ILE A 177 -30.98 7.39 0.80
N SER A 178 -30.19 8.02 1.66
CA SER A 178 -30.71 8.75 2.82
C SER A 178 -30.96 10.21 2.50
N LEU A 179 -32.02 10.77 3.08
CA LEU A 179 -32.18 12.22 3.17
C LEU A 179 -31.03 12.79 4.02
N GLU A 180 -30.79 14.09 3.90
CA GLU A 180 -29.66 14.79 4.54
C GLU A 180 -29.52 14.47 6.05
N MET A 181 -30.64 14.45 6.79
CA MET A 181 -30.67 14.15 8.22
C MET A 181 -30.33 12.66 8.55
N GLY A 182 -30.39 11.77 7.58
CA GLY A 182 -30.03 10.35 7.74
C GLY A 182 -28.59 10.03 7.33
N ARG A 183 -27.87 10.99 6.78
CA ARG A 183 -26.48 10.82 6.37
C ARG A 183 -25.56 10.76 7.58
N ARG A 184 -24.55 9.90 7.50
CA ARG A 184 -23.55 9.69 8.57
C ARG A 184 -22.13 9.83 8.03
N PRO A 185 -21.16 10.25 8.85
CA PRO A 185 -19.78 10.33 8.43
C PRO A 185 -19.09 8.96 8.46
N HIS A 186 -18.11 8.80 7.58
CA HIS A 186 -17.11 7.75 7.60
C HIS A 186 -15.82 8.33 8.20
N LEU A 187 -15.51 7.97 9.43
CA LEU A 187 -14.34 8.45 10.19
C LEU A 187 -13.60 7.25 10.80
N PRO A 188 -13.08 6.34 9.97
CA PRO A 188 -12.42 5.14 10.47
C PRO A 188 -11.06 5.48 11.06
N LEU A 189 -10.69 4.80 12.15
CA LEU A 189 -9.29 4.70 12.53
C LEU A 189 -8.59 3.76 11.54
N PRO A 190 -7.53 4.22 10.85
CA PRO A 190 -6.76 3.33 10.03
C PRO A 190 -6.30 2.13 10.83
N SER A 191 -6.60 0.94 10.36
CA SER A 191 -6.18 -0.30 10.99
C SER A 191 -5.77 -1.29 9.92
N PHE A 192 -4.68 -2.01 10.16
CA PHE A 192 -4.27 -3.07 9.27
C PHE A 192 -3.60 -4.21 10.05
N TRP A 193 -3.48 -5.33 9.37
CA TRP A 193 -2.76 -6.50 9.85
C TRP A 193 -1.94 -7.11 8.73
N SER A 194 -0.85 -7.77 9.10
CA SER A 194 0.00 -8.50 8.17
C SER A 194 0.60 -9.73 8.86
N GLY A 195 0.45 -10.88 8.23
CA GLY A 195 1.03 -12.14 8.70
C GLY A 195 2.35 -12.41 7.99
N GLN A 196 3.47 -12.38 8.71
CA GLN A 196 4.80 -12.53 8.13
C GLN A 196 5.68 -13.37 9.06
N PHE A 197 6.37 -14.38 8.53
CA PHE A 197 7.37 -15.17 9.25
C PHE A 197 6.87 -15.69 10.61
N GLY A 198 5.62 -16.16 10.66
CA GLY A 198 4.98 -16.66 11.88
C GLY A 198 4.52 -15.58 12.87
N VAL A 199 4.68 -14.33 12.56
CA VAL A 199 4.24 -13.17 13.39
C VAL A 199 3.06 -12.45 12.74
N ASN A 200 2.09 -12.02 13.55
CA ASN A 200 0.99 -11.20 13.10
C ASN A 200 1.21 -9.74 13.55
N ILE A 201 1.59 -8.90 12.62
CA ILE A 201 1.79 -7.46 12.84
C ILE A 201 0.42 -6.79 12.75
N LYS A 202 0.07 -6.00 13.77
CA LYS A 202 -1.16 -5.19 13.77
C LYS A 202 -0.82 -3.74 14.09
N SER A 203 -1.48 -2.82 13.40
CA SER A 203 -1.34 -1.39 13.65
C SER A 203 -2.70 -0.71 13.64
N VAL A 204 -2.84 0.34 14.45
CA VAL A 204 -4.01 1.23 14.50
C VAL A 204 -3.49 2.66 14.51
N GLY A 205 -4.10 3.53 13.72
CA GLY A 205 -3.68 4.91 13.56
C GLY A 205 -2.66 5.09 12.42
N VAL A 206 -2.09 6.28 12.35
CA VAL A 206 -1.08 6.68 11.35
C VAL A 206 0.22 6.98 12.07
N CYS A 207 1.20 6.08 11.94
CA CYS A 207 2.47 6.17 12.66
C CYS A 207 3.26 7.47 12.40
N SER A 208 3.06 8.10 11.23
CA SER A 208 3.70 9.37 10.89
C SER A 208 3.15 10.59 11.63
N PHE A 209 2.06 10.44 12.41
CA PHE A 209 1.48 11.46 13.26
C PHE A 209 1.91 11.33 14.74
N GLY A 210 2.76 10.37 15.05
CA GLY A 210 3.30 10.23 16.39
C GLY A 210 4.45 11.22 16.63
N ASP A 211 4.43 11.92 17.76
CA ASP A 211 5.48 12.89 18.16
C ASP A 211 6.67 12.17 18.79
N GLU A 212 6.47 10.98 19.36
CA GLU A 212 7.48 10.22 20.07
C GLU A 212 7.31 8.71 19.86
N ILE A 213 8.44 8.01 19.79
CA ILE A 213 8.48 6.54 19.77
C ILE A 213 9.01 6.08 21.12
N VAL A 214 8.19 5.36 21.87
CA VAL A 214 8.51 4.83 23.20
C VAL A 214 8.85 3.35 23.14
#